data_d86d330c1af1acf36780dd543ea2625c
#
_entry.id   d86d330c1af1acf36780dd543ea2625c
#
_cell.length_a   1.000
_cell.length_b   1.000
_cell.length_c   1.000
_cell.angle_alpha   90.00
_cell.angle_beta   90.00
_cell.angle_gamma   90.00
#
_symmetry.space_group_name_H-M   'P 1'
#
loop_
_entity.id
_entity.type
_entity.pdbx_description
1 polymer ?
#
loop_
_entity_poly.entity_id
_entity_poly.type
_entity_poly.pdbx_seq_one_letter_code
_entity_poly.pdbx_strand_id
1 'polypeptide(L)'
;MLPILFALTIITILLLVLIAGRPDEFNVVRTATMAAPPAVVFAQVNDFHKWDGWSPWAKLDPACKNTFAGASAGLGAIFTWDGNRKVGEGRMTVLESQPLELIRINLEFLRPFKATNITEFTFKAEGSRTLITWNMFGKNNFMSKVFGLFVNCDNMVGKDFERGLANLKSIVETAAK
;
A
#
# COMPACT_ATOMS: atom_id res chain seq x y z
N MET A 1 20.83 -39.45 -18.60
CA MET A 1 19.49 -38.98 -18.18
C MET A 1 19.28 -39.04 -16.68
N LEU A 2 19.59 -40.15 -16.01
CA LEU A 2 19.41 -40.34 -14.54
C LEU A 2 20.09 -39.25 -13.67
N PRO A 3 21.38 -38.87 -13.89
CA PRO A 3 22.04 -37.83 -13.09
C PRO A 3 21.42 -36.43 -13.26
N ILE A 4 20.89 -36.13 -14.44
CA ILE A 4 20.21 -34.84 -14.69
C ILE A 4 18.88 -34.78 -13.93
N LEU A 5 18.10 -35.86 -13.93
CA LEU A 5 16.85 -35.95 -13.17
C LEU A 5 17.12 -35.83 -11.66
N PHE A 6 18.15 -36.47 -11.16
CA PHE A 6 18.55 -36.36 -9.75
C PHE A 6 18.95 -34.95 -9.36
N ALA A 7 19.75 -34.27 -10.21
CA ALA A 7 20.14 -32.88 -9.98
C ALA A 7 18.92 -31.93 -10.00
N LEU A 8 17.99 -32.09 -10.93
CA LEU A 8 16.74 -31.30 -10.99
C LEU A 8 15.87 -31.50 -9.74
N THR A 9 15.78 -32.75 -9.26
CA THR A 9 15.03 -33.05 -8.03
C THR A 9 15.63 -32.33 -6.82
N ILE A 10 16.95 -32.36 -6.67
CA ILE A 10 17.65 -31.66 -5.56
C ILE A 10 17.39 -30.14 -5.65
N ILE A 11 17.55 -29.56 -6.84
CA ILE A 11 17.32 -28.11 -7.06
C ILE A 11 15.88 -27.74 -6.70
N THR A 12 14.90 -28.56 -7.09
CA THR A 12 13.49 -28.32 -6.79
C THR A 12 13.25 -28.37 -5.28
N ILE A 13 13.80 -29.38 -4.58
CA ILE A 13 13.68 -29.51 -3.12
C ILE A 13 14.30 -28.30 -2.42
N LEU A 14 15.52 -27.90 -2.81
CA LEU A 14 16.18 -26.72 -2.26
C LEU A 14 15.35 -25.45 -2.47
N LEU A 15 14.77 -25.27 -3.65
CA LEU A 15 13.91 -24.14 -3.95
C LEU A 15 12.65 -24.12 -3.07
N LEU A 16 12.00 -25.27 -2.89
CA LEU A 16 10.83 -25.39 -2.02
C LEU A 16 11.18 -25.09 -0.56
N VAL A 17 12.33 -25.54 -0.08
CA VAL A 17 12.82 -25.24 1.28
C VAL A 17 13.06 -23.73 1.45
N LEU A 18 13.69 -23.08 0.46
CA LEU A 18 13.91 -21.63 0.46
C LEU A 18 12.59 -20.85 0.47
N ILE A 19 11.59 -21.28 -0.29
CA ILE A 19 10.26 -20.65 -0.31
C ILE A 19 9.54 -20.87 1.03
N ALA A 20 9.59 -22.08 1.57
CA ALA A 20 8.97 -22.40 2.87
C ALA A 20 9.59 -21.62 4.03
N GLY A 21 10.90 -21.34 3.98
CA GLY A 21 11.60 -20.53 4.98
C GLY A 21 11.34 -19.02 4.91
N ARG A 22 10.58 -18.52 3.90
CA ARG A 22 10.21 -17.11 3.81
C ARG A 22 9.13 -16.76 4.84
N PRO A 23 9.15 -15.53 5.39
CA PRO A 23 8.15 -15.08 6.35
C PRO A 23 6.72 -15.25 5.83
N ASP A 24 5.80 -15.65 6.71
CA ASP A 24 4.38 -15.79 6.41
C ASP A 24 3.66 -14.43 6.33
N GLU A 25 4.29 -13.38 6.82
CA GLU A 25 3.76 -12.03 6.84
C GLU A 25 4.79 -11.05 6.30
N PHE A 26 4.31 -9.95 5.76
CA PHE A 26 5.14 -8.81 5.41
C PHE A 26 4.61 -7.55 6.08
N ASN A 27 5.51 -6.59 6.27
CA ASN A 27 5.19 -5.28 6.82
C ASN A 27 6.07 -4.23 6.14
N VAL A 28 5.44 -3.19 5.57
CA VAL A 28 6.11 -2.06 4.93
C VAL A 28 5.69 -0.79 5.66
N VAL A 29 6.63 -0.10 6.27
CA VAL A 29 6.38 1.11 7.06
C VAL A 29 7.22 2.26 6.53
N ARG A 30 6.59 3.42 6.34
CA ARG A 30 7.28 4.70 6.06
C ARG A 30 6.64 5.82 6.87
N THR A 31 7.46 6.78 7.26
CA THR A 31 7.04 7.94 8.05
C THR A 31 7.47 9.23 7.39
N ALA A 32 6.71 10.29 7.63
CA ALA A 32 7.10 11.64 7.24
C ALA A 32 6.58 12.67 8.25
N THR A 33 7.36 13.70 8.52
CA THR A 33 6.90 14.86 9.28
C THR A 33 6.47 15.96 8.30
N MET A 34 5.26 16.49 8.50
CA MET A 34 4.63 17.52 7.67
C MET A 34 4.42 18.79 8.48
N ALA A 35 4.77 19.94 7.94
CA ALA A 35 4.56 21.25 8.58
C ALA A 35 3.10 21.71 8.40
N ALA A 36 2.16 20.89 8.90
CA ALA A 36 0.73 21.12 8.85
C ALA A 36 0.06 20.47 10.06
N PRO A 37 -1.08 21.03 10.58
CA PRO A 37 -1.84 20.42 11.66
C PRO A 37 -2.41 19.05 11.27
N PRO A 38 -2.63 18.11 12.24
CA PRO A 38 -3.20 16.79 11.96
C PRO A 38 -4.52 16.83 11.19
N ALA A 39 -5.37 17.81 11.41
CA ALA A 39 -6.65 17.94 10.73
C ALA A 39 -6.49 18.12 9.20
N VAL A 40 -5.47 18.86 8.76
CA VAL A 40 -5.19 19.10 7.35
C VAL A 40 -4.67 17.83 6.69
N VAL A 41 -3.73 17.15 7.34
CA VAL A 41 -3.13 15.90 6.83
C VAL A 41 -4.16 14.79 6.82
N PHE A 42 -4.92 14.61 7.91
CA PHE A 42 -5.96 13.60 8.03
C PHE A 42 -7.03 13.74 6.93
N ALA A 43 -7.50 14.98 6.68
CA ALA A 43 -8.51 15.25 5.66
C ALA A 43 -8.08 14.85 4.23
N GLN A 44 -6.79 14.81 3.93
CA GLN A 44 -6.27 14.36 2.63
C GLN A 44 -6.30 12.83 2.50
N VAL A 45 -6.07 12.12 3.59
CA VAL A 45 -6.02 10.64 3.58
C VAL A 45 -7.40 10.03 3.75
N ASN A 46 -8.27 10.66 4.57
CA ASN A 46 -9.60 10.16 4.91
C ASN A 46 -10.62 10.21 3.76
N ASP A 47 -10.31 10.95 2.69
CA ASP A 47 -11.17 11.14 1.52
C ASP A 47 -10.47 10.62 0.26
N PHE A 48 -10.94 9.49 -0.28
CA PHE A 48 -10.36 8.88 -1.48
C PHE A 48 -10.40 9.78 -2.72
N HIS A 49 -11.33 10.75 -2.80
CA HIS A 49 -11.37 11.71 -3.92
C HIS A 49 -10.12 12.61 -3.97
N LYS A 50 -9.43 12.78 -2.83
CA LYS A 50 -8.20 13.59 -2.73
C LYS A 50 -6.94 12.80 -3.09
N TRP A 51 -7.02 11.47 -3.18
CA TRP A 51 -5.85 10.61 -3.42
C TRP A 51 -5.24 10.83 -4.80
N ASP A 52 -6.02 11.28 -5.78
CA ASP A 52 -5.49 11.63 -7.11
C ASP A 52 -4.36 12.67 -7.06
N GLY A 53 -4.41 13.57 -6.09
CA GLY A 53 -3.41 14.61 -5.92
C GLY A 53 -2.05 14.11 -5.40
N TRP A 54 -2.02 13.03 -4.60
CA TRP A 54 -0.81 12.61 -3.92
C TRP A 54 -0.44 11.13 -4.08
N SER A 55 -1.38 10.25 -4.39
CA SER A 55 -1.10 8.82 -4.56
C SER A 55 -0.04 8.59 -5.63
N PRO A 56 1.01 7.80 -5.35
CA PRO A 56 2.08 7.56 -6.31
C PRO A 56 1.62 6.76 -7.53
N TRP A 57 0.47 6.12 -7.44
CA TRP A 57 -0.11 5.30 -8.52
C TRP A 57 -1.14 6.05 -9.38
N ALA A 58 -1.67 7.17 -8.91
CA ALA A 58 -2.77 7.89 -9.57
C ALA A 58 -2.48 8.27 -11.04
N LYS A 59 -1.21 8.55 -11.36
CA LYS A 59 -0.79 9.01 -12.71
C LYS A 59 -0.14 7.92 -13.57
N LEU A 60 -0.08 6.66 -13.09
CA LEU A 60 0.56 5.57 -13.84
C LEU A 60 -0.28 5.08 -15.01
N ASP A 61 -1.59 5.30 -14.96
CA ASP A 61 -2.54 4.96 -16.02
C ASP A 61 -3.61 6.04 -16.17
N PRO A 62 -3.47 6.97 -17.13
CA PRO A 62 -4.47 8.01 -17.37
C PRO A 62 -5.85 7.48 -17.82
N ALA A 63 -5.92 6.23 -18.31
CA ALA A 63 -7.15 5.58 -18.72
C ALA A 63 -7.78 4.70 -17.62
N CYS A 64 -7.20 4.68 -16.42
CA CYS A 64 -7.69 3.91 -15.30
C CYS A 64 -9.12 4.33 -14.93
N LYS A 65 -10.01 3.35 -14.82
CA LYS A 65 -11.40 3.60 -14.40
C LYS A 65 -11.46 3.57 -12.88
N ASN A 66 -11.66 4.74 -12.30
CA ASN A 66 -11.82 4.93 -10.86
C ASN A 66 -13.30 5.10 -10.53
N THR A 67 -13.79 4.36 -9.52
CA THR A 67 -15.16 4.51 -9.01
C THR A 67 -15.15 4.66 -7.50
N PHE A 68 -16.11 5.44 -7.00
CA PHE A 68 -16.30 5.72 -5.58
C PHE A 68 -17.69 5.26 -5.17
N ALA A 69 -17.81 4.66 -3.98
CA ALA A 69 -19.04 4.15 -3.45
C ALA A 69 -19.05 4.22 -1.91
N GLY A 70 -20.18 3.93 -1.29
CA GLY A 70 -20.32 3.98 0.15
C GLY A 70 -20.33 5.41 0.70
N ALA A 71 -19.69 5.64 1.84
CA ALA A 71 -19.56 6.98 2.41
C ALA A 71 -18.68 7.88 1.53
N SER A 72 -18.93 9.17 1.54
CA SER A 72 -18.13 10.15 0.79
C SER A 72 -16.69 10.26 1.31
N ALA A 73 -16.48 10.00 2.60
CA ALA A 73 -15.19 9.96 3.26
C ALA A 73 -15.28 9.16 4.56
N GLY A 74 -14.14 8.67 5.07
CA GLY A 74 -14.06 7.95 6.34
C GLY A 74 -14.66 6.55 6.30
N LEU A 75 -15.14 6.07 7.44
CA LEU A 75 -15.64 4.70 7.61
C LEU A 75 -16.68 4.35 6.54
N GLY A 76 -16.47 3.22 5.85
CA GLY A 76 -17.36 2.72 4.81
C GLY A 76 -17.17 3.38 3.43
N ALA A 77 -16.24 4.32 3.27
CA ALA A 77 -15.86 4.81 1.95
C ALA A 77 -15.17 3.70 1.15
N ILE A 78 -15.52 3.59 -0.14
CA ILE A 78 -15.01 2.57 -1.06
C ILE A 78 -14.44 3.26 -2.29
N PHE A 79 -13.24 2.86 -2.69
CA PHE A 79 -12.59 3.23 -3.92
C PHE A 79 -12.21 1.99 -4.70
N THR A 80 -12.59 1.89 -5.98
CA THR A 80 -12.17 0.82 -6.87
C THR A 80 -11.44 1.38 -8.08
N TRP A 81 -10.46 0.65 -8.56
CA TRP A 81 -9.74 0.99 -9.78
C TRP A 81 -9.66 -0.22 -10.71
N ASP A 82 -9.75 0.04 -12.01
CA ASP A 82 -9.57 -0.94 -13.09
C ASP A 82 -8.69 -0.32 -14.16
N GLY A 83 -7.42 -0.66 -14.15
CA GLY A 83 -6.41 -0.09 -15.02
C GLY A 83 -5.58 -1.13 -15.78
N ASN A 84 -4.53 -0.64 -16.41
CA ASN A 84 -3.62 -1.45 -17.20
C ASN A 84 -2.75 -2.40 -16.34
N ARG A 85 -1.83 -3.15 -16.96
CA ARG A 85 -0.96 -4.11 -16.25
C ARG A 85 -0.04 -3.49 -15.20
N LYS A 86 0.18 -2.16 -15.22
CA LYS A 86 1.06 -1.48 -14.24
C LYS A 86 0.33 -1.19 -12.93
N VAL A 87 -0.95 -0.85 -12.98
CA VAL A 87 -1.76 -0.53 -11.79
C VAL A 87 -2.70 -1.65 -11.40
N GLY A 88 -3.04 -2.56 -12.33
CA GLY A 88 -3.92 -3.69 -12.07
C GLY A 88 -5.36 -3.29 -11.79
N GLU A 89 -6.04 -4.11 -11.01
CA GLU A 89 -7.42 -3.90 -10.57
C GLU A 89 -7.51 -4.17 -9.07
N GLY A 90 -8.30 -3.38 -8.36
CA GLY A 90 -8.51 -3.61 -6.95
C GLY A 90 -9.54 -2.70 -6.31
N ARG A 91 -9.63 -2.82 -4.99
CA ARG A 91 -10.57 -2.08 -4.17
C ARG A 91 -9.94 -1.72 -2.83
N MET A 92 -10.22 -0.53 -2.36
CA MET A 92 -9.98 -0.09 -1.00
C MET A 92 -11.31 0.19 -0.30
N THR A 93 -11.40 -0.21 0.97
CA THR A 93 -12.55 0.08 1.83
C THR A 93 -12.04 0.57 3.17
N VAL A 94 -12.50 1.73 3.62
CA VAL A 94 -12.15 2.25 4.95
C VAL A 94 -12.90 1.42 6.00
N LEU A 95 -12.14 0.68 6.81
CA LEU A 95 -12.66 -0.17 7.89
C LEU A 95 -12.77 0.60 9.21
N GLU A 96 -11.93 1.61 9.41
CA GLU A 96 -11.86 2.40 10.61
C GLU A 96 -11.36 3.80 10.30
N SER A 97 -11.96 4.81 10.92
CA SER A 97 -11.55 6.20 10.82
C SER A 97 -11.73 6.85 12.18
N GLN A 98 -10.64 6.93 12.95
CA GLN A 98 -10.56 7.64 14.21
C GLN A 98 -10.03 9.04 13.92
N PRO A 99 -10.80 10.11 14.15
CA PRO A 99 -10.41 11.46 13.76
C PRO A 99 -9.04 11.87 14.33
N LEU A 100 -8.15 12.28 13.43
CA LEU A 100 -6.78 12.76 13.72
C LEU A 100 -5.81 11.72 14.28
N GLU A 101 -6.21 10.44 14.39
CA GLU A 101 -5.41 9.38 14.98
C GLU A 101 -5.11 8.24 14.03
N LEU A 102 -6.14 7.63 13.44
CA LEU A 102 -6.01 6.40 12.65
C LEU A 102 -6.99 6.34 11.49
N ILE A 103 -6.51 5.90 10.34
CA ILE A 103 -7.34 5.41 9.23
C ILE A 103 -6.84 4.02 8.88
N ARG A 104 -7.74 3.02 8.94
CA ARG A 104 -7.46 1.62 8.55
C ARG A 104 -8.26 1.27 7.32
N ILE A 105 -7.60 0.71 6.33
CA ILE A 105 -8.15 0.43 5.01
C ILE A 105 -7.91 -1.05 4.68
N ASN A 106 -8.95 -1.75 4.25
CA ASN A 106 -8.82 -3.03 3.57
C ASN A 106 -8.43 -2.77 2.11
N LEU A 107 -7.31 -3.33 1.68
CA LEU A 107 -6.74 -3.19 0.34
C LEU A 107 -6.79 -4.54 -0.36
N GLU A 108 -7.65 -4.66 -1.36
CA GLU A 108 -7.85 -5.88 -2.14
C GLU A 108 -7.32 -5.69 -3.56
N PHE A 109 -6.34 -6.48 -3.94
CA PHE A 109 -5.91 -6.63 -5.32
C PHE A 109 -6.69 -7.76 -5.98
N LEU A 110 -7.26 -7.52 -7.16
CA LEU A 110 -8.04 -8.48 -7.94
C LEU A 110 -7.24 -8.99 -9.14
N ARG A 111 -6.41 -8.14 -9.75
CA ARG A 111 -5.51 -8.43 -10.86
C ARG A 111 -4.16 -7.73 -10.67
N PRO A 112 -3.03 -8.29 -11.14
CA PRO A 112 -2.86 -9.59 -11.82
C PRO A 112 -2.92 -10.78 -10.85
N PHE A 113 -2.71 -10.58 -9.55
CA PHE A 113 -2.74 -11.61 -8.51
C PHE A 113 -3.66 -11.17 -7.38
N LYS A 114 -4.50 -12.09 -6.91
CA LYS A 114 -5.38 -11.80 -5.77
C LYS A 114 -4.58 -11.73 -4.48
N ALA A 115 -4.75 -10.64 -3.76
CA ALA A 115 -4.18 -10.42 -2.44
C ALA A 115 -5.07 -9.49 -1.62
N THR A 116 -5.11 -9.68 -0.30
CA THR A 116 -5.80 -8.80 0.63
C THR A 116 -4.81 -8.38 1.71
N ASN A 117 -4.68 -7.08 1.90
CA ASN A 117 -3.77 -6.47 2.85
C ASN A 117 -4.51 -5.44 3.69
N ILE A 118 -3.94 -5.09 4.82
CA ILE A 118 -4.37 -3.93 5.60
C ILE A 118 -3.38 -2.80 5.39
N THR A 119 -3.89 -1.62 5.14
CA THR A 119 -3.12 -0.39 5.13
C THR A 119 -3.61 0.52 6.24
N GLU A 120 -2.68 1.08 7.01
CA GLU A 120 -2.95 1.97 8.12
C GLU A 120 -2.19 3.29 7.97
N PHE A 121 -2.88 4.37 8.27
CA PHE A 121 -2.26 5.68 8.46
C PHE A 121 -2.49 6.11 9.90
N THR A 122 -1.40 6.40 10.62
CA THR A 122 -1.48 7.00 11.95
C THR A 122 -0.96 8.42 11.93
N PHE A 123 -1.55 9.28 12.74
CA PHE A 123 -1.26 10.70 12.80
C PHE A 123 -0.90 11.08 14.23
N LYS A 124 0.27 11.67 14.42
CA LYS A 124 0.72 12.14 15.73
C LYS A 124 1.05 13.64 15.65
N ALA A 125 0.40 14.42 16.50
CA ALA A 125 0.71 15.84 16.61
C ALA A 125 2.10 16.04 17.25
N GLU A 126 2.92 16.90 16.65
CA GLU A 126 4.22 17.32 17.14
C GLU A 126 4.31 18.86 17.08
N GLY A 127 3.67 19.51 18.06
CA GLY A 127 3.47 20.96 18.05
C GLY A 127 2.58 21.39 16.88
N SER A 128 3.08 22.24 15.99
CA SER A 128 2.37 22.68 14.75
C SER A 128 2.54 21.72 13.58
N ARG A 129 3.23 20.60 13.78
CA ARG A 129 3.53 19.60 12.75
C ARG A 129 2.80 18.31 13.02
N THR A 130 2.76 17.44 12.00
CA THR A 130 2.20 16.10 12.08
C THR A 130 3.25 15.08 11.67
N LEU A 131 3.52 14.10 12.51
CA LEU A 131 4.18 12.86 12.11
C LEU A 131 3.09 11.91 11.58
N ILE A 132 3.15 11.58 10.30
CA ILE A 132 2.32 10.55 9.67
C ILE A 132 3.13 9.28 9.47
N THR A 133 2.54 8.14 9.79
CA THR A 133 3.07 6.81 9.48
C THR A 133 2.13 6.11 8.49
N TRP A 134 2.66 5.63 7.40
CA TRP A 134 1.98 4.75 6.44
C TRP A 134 2.50 3.34 6.61
N ASN A 135 1.65 2.44 7.05
CA ASN A 135 1.94 1.03 7.26
C ASN A 135 1.07 0.16 6.37
N MET A 136 1.64 -0.85 5.73
CA MET A 136 0.90 -1.88 5.01
C MET A 136 1.43 -3.25 5.42
N PHE A 137 0.53 -4.13 5.81
CA PHE A 137 0.87 -5.48 6.22
C PHE A 137 -0.16 -6.49 5.71
N GLY A 138 0.27 -7.74 5.62
CA GLY A 138 -0.57 -8.82 5.15
C GLY A 138 0.13 -10.16 5.16
N LYS A 139 -0.59 -11.21 4.73
CA LYS A 139 -0.05 -12.56 4.65
C LYS A 139 0.61 -12.80 3.30
N ASN A 140 1.78 -13.41 3.35
CA ASN A 140 2.46 -13.91 2.17
C ASN A 140 1.85 -15.27 1.77
N ASN A 141 1.16 -15.32 0.64
CA ASN A 141 0.80 -16.59 0.02
C ASN A 141 2.02 -17.21 -0.69
N PHE A 142 1.87 -18.43 -1.18
CA PHE A 142 2.95 -19.14 -1.87
C PHE A 142 3.56 -18.31 -3.02
N MET A 143 2.72 -17.69 -3.85
CA MET A 143 3.19 -16.85 -4.97
C MET A 143 3.96 -15.62 -4.49
N SER A 144 3.49 -14.97 -3.41
CA SER A 144 4.20 -13.83 -2.81
C SER A 144 5.57 -14.24 -2.27
N LYS A 145 5.68 -15.42 -1.67
CA LYS A 145 6.97 -15.98 -1.20
C LYS A 145 7.92 -16.28 -2.36
N VAL A 146 7.41 -16.87 -3.46
CA VAL A 146 8.20 -17.07 -4.70
C VAL A 146 8.68 -15.74 -5.26
N PHE A 147 7.80 -14.76 -5.39
CA PHE A 147 8.15 -13.43 -5.89
C PHE A 147 9.18 -12.73 -5.00
N GLY A 148 9.05 -12.91 -3.68
CA GLY A 148 9.98 -12.38 -2.68
C GLY A 148 11.40 -12.97 -2.73
N LEU A 149 11.65 -14.05 -3.50
CA LEU A 149 13.01 -14.52 -3.78
C LEU A 149 13.77 -13.57 -4.71
N PHE A 150 13.05 -12.88 -5.60
CA PHE A 150 13.63 -12.04 -6.65
C PHE A 150 13.44 -10.54 -6.39
N VAL A 151 12.41 -10.16 -5.65
CA VAL A 151 12.02 -8.77 -5.42
C VAL A 151 11.88 -8.51 -3.92
N ASN A 152 12.58 -7.49 -3.44
CA ASN A 152 12.38 -7.00 -2.07
C ASN A 152 11.13 -6.09 -2.06
N CYS A 153 10.04 -6.62 -1.50
CA CYS A 153 8.74 -5.92 -1.43
C CYS A 153 8.86 -4.61 -0.63
N ASP A 154 9.61 -4.60 0.49
CA ASP A 154 9.81 -3.40 1.29
C ASP A 154 10.50 -2.29 0.49
N ASN A 155 11.53 -2.64 -0.31
CA ASN A 155 12.21 -1.65 -1.14
C ASN A 155 11.33 -1.12 -2.28
N MET A 156 10.52 -1.98 -2.90
CA MET A 156 9.68 -1.60 -4.03
C MET A 156 8.50 -0.74 -3.57
N VAL A 157 7.69 -1.27 -2.67
CA VAL A 157 6.50 -0.58 -2.14
C VAL A 157 6.89 0.60 -1.26
N GLY A 158 7.97 0.46 -0.47
CA GLY A 158 8.45 1.54 0.39
C GLY A 158 8.87 2.79 -0.37
N LYS A 159 9.49 2.65 -1.55
CA LYS A 159 9.81 3.80 -2.42
C LYS A 159 8.54 4.48 -2.95
N ASP A 160 7.49 3.72 -3.24
CA ASP A 160 6.21 4.29 -3.63
C ASP A 160 5.56 5.04 -2.46
N PHE A 161 5.61 4.49 -1.23
CA PHE A 161 5.15 5.18 -0.03
C PHE A 161 5.91 6.49 0.22
N GLU A 162 7.24 6.47 0.11
CA GLU A 162 8.08 7.67 0.24
C GLU A 162 7.67 8.75 -0.75
N ARG A 163 7.42 8.37 -2.02
CA ARG A 163 6.93 9.29 -3.06
C ARG A 163 5.55 9.84 -2.74
N GLY A 164 4.61 8.96 -2.32
CA GLY A 164 3.27 9.35 -1.91
C GLY A 164 3.29 10.33 -0.73
N LEU A 165 4.07 10.03 0.30
CA LEU A 165 4.25 10.90 1.46
C LEU A 165 4.90 12.24 1.10
N ALA A 166 5.86 12.26 0.17
CA ALA A 166 6.47 13.50 -0.32
C ALA A 166 5.45 14.36 -1.09
N ASN A 167 4.62 13.76 -1.94
CA ASN A 167 3.55 14.44 -2.64
C ASN A 167 2.50 15.01 -1.66
N LEU A 168 2.06 14.21 -0.70
CA LEU A 168 1.13 14.62 0.33
C LEU A 168 1.67 15.80 1.15
N LYS A 169 2.94 15.71 1.55
CA LYS A 169 3.66 16.79 2.25
C LYS A 169 3.60 18.11 1.47
N SER A 170 3.91 18.07 0.17
CA SER A 170 3.84 19.26 -0.69
C SER A 170 2.47 19.92 -0.70
N ILE A 171 1.40 19.11 -0.76
CA ILE A 171 0.02 19.60 -0.77
C ILE A 171 -0.35 20.27 0.56
N VAL A 172 -0.12 19.57 1.67
CA VAL A 172 -0.57 20.04 2.98
C VAL A 172 0.23 21.24 3.49
N GLU A 173 1.52 21.31 3.15
CA GLU A 173 2.37 22.46 3.52
C GLU A 173 2.11 23.70 2.66
N THR A 174 1.57 23.52 1.46
CA THR A 174 1.10 24.64 0.64
C THR A 174 -0.25 25.19 1.13
N ALA A 175 -1.14 24.29 1.56
CA ALA A 175 -2.46 24.68 2.09
C ALA A 175 -2.40 25.29 3.49
N ALA A 176 -1.31 25.10 4.24
CA ALA A 176 -1.12 25.63 5.60
C ALA A 176 -0.46 27.02 5.64
N LYS A 177 -0.06 27.57 4.50
CA LYS A 177 0.45 28.95 4.34
C LYS A 177 -0.68 29.92 4.10
#